data_389910ba067586784775d8fbe893affe
#
_entry.id   389910ba067586784775d8fbe893affe
#
_cell.length_a   1.000
_cell.length_b   1.000
_cell.length_c   1.000
_cell.angle_alpha   90.00
_cell.angle_beta   90.00
_cell.angle_gamma   90.00
#
_symmetry.space_group_name_H-M   'P 1'
#
loop_
_entity.id
_entity.type
_entity.pdbx_description
1 polymer ?
#
loop_
_entity_poly.entity_id
_entity_poly.type
_entity_poly.pdbx_seq_one_letter_code
_entity_poly.pdbx_strand_id
1 'polypeptide(L)'
;MKHKLDFVNSSLKKIRDRNLYRTLQYGRTEGPYIIFKHKRLINLCSNDYLGLGTNQILNKQLQSSSRLVAGNDPSFRILEEKLAHHKSQESSLIFPTGYMANLGSISTLAQKGDVILSDELNHVSIIEACRLSGAKIMVYKHDDLADLEKKIRQKANRKFIVTEGVFSMDGDFANLNEISHVAVKNDAILTVDDAHGDFVVGSDGRGTGQYFGVERKIDLYVSSLSKGLGAFGGYVASRNKVIEFLINRSKSFIYTSALPNVLVDHALKRFTSNREKRRKKLWENIHLMHSGLRTLGYEINSSSQIIPIIIGDEKKALDFGGYIFKNGIFAQPIRYPTVKMNTARVRISITAWLSKNHIERTLDVLEQAGRKFRIF
;
A
#
# COMPACT_ATOMS: atom_id res chain seq x y z
N MET A 1 17.32 30.38 -30.13
CA MET A 1 15.86 30.18 -29.95
C MET A 1 15.63 29.40 -28.65
N LYS A 2 14.71 29.83 -27.80
CA LYS A 2 14.30 29.01 -26.63
C LYS A 2 13.56 27.76 -27.13
N HIS A 3 14.02 26.57 -26.71
CA HIS A 3 13.33 25.32 -27.04
C HIS A 3 12.02 25.24 -26.26
N LYS A 4 10.93 24.75 -26.89
CA LYS A 4 9.58 24.65 -26.24
C LYS A 4 9.54 23.87 -24.94
N LEU A 5 10.57 23.05 -24.67
CA LEU A 5 10.70 22.26 -23.43
C LEU A 5 11.66 22.88 -22.38
N ASP A 6 12.18 24.09 -22.61
CA ASP A 6 13.14 24.72 -21.67
C ASP A 6 12.54 24.99 -20.29
N PHE A 7 11.20 25.07 -20.17
CA PHE A 7 10.51 25.15 -18.89
C PHE A 7 10.80 23.95 -17.95
N VAL A 8 11.16 22.79 -18.51
CA VAL A 8 11.52 21.59 -17.72
C VAL A 8 12.77 21.86 -16.90
N ASN A 9 13.76 22.53 -17.48
CA ASN A 9 15.02 22.86 -16.79
C ASN A 9 14.78 23.74 -15.57
N SER A 10 13.94 24.77 -15.69
CA SER A 10 13.58 25.65 -14.59
C SER A 10 12.78 24.92 -13.49
N SER A 11 11.90 24.00 -13.90
CA SER A 11 11.13 23.16 -12.97
C SER A 11 12.03 22.19 -12.21
N LEU A 12 12.96 21.53 -12.90
CA LEU A 12 13.95 20.64 -12.27
C LEU A 12 14.86 21.38 -11.30
N LYS A 13 15.27 22.62 -11.63
CA LYS A 13 16.04 23.48 -10.73
C LYS A 13 15.26 23.74 -9.43
N LYS A 14 13.99 24.17 -9.51
CA LYS A 14 13.14 24.40 -8.35
C LYS A 14 12.99 23.16 -7.46
N ILE A 15 12.93 21.97 -8.07
CA ILE A 15 12.86 20.69 -7.36
C ILE A 15 14.17 20.42 -6.61
N ARG A 16 15.33 20.70 -7.23
CA ARG A 16 16.65 20.56 -6.60
C ARG A 16 16.85 21.55 -5.45
N ASP A 17 16.51 22.81 -5.66
CA ASP A 17 16.67 23.88 -4.68
C ASP A 17 15.86 23.61 -3.39
N ARG A 18 14.78 22.80 -3.49
CA ARG A 18 13.94 22.36 -2.37
C ARG A 18 14.31 20.99 -1.79
N ASN A 19 15.42 20.38 -2.20
CA ASN A 19 15.82 19.02 -1.80
C ASN A 19 14.80 17.94 -2.13
N LEU A 20 13.97 18.15 -3.16
CA LEU A 20 12.92 17.22 -3.58
C LEU A 20 13.29 16.39 -4.82
N TYR A 21 14.50 16.62 -5.38
CA TYR A 21 14.97 15.89 -6.54
C TYR A 21 15.14 14.41 -6.24
N ARG A 22 14.63 13.56 -7.12
CA ARG A 22 14.69 12.11 -6.99
C ARG A 22 15.57 11.52 -8.08
N THR A 23 16.32 10.49 -7.72
CA THR A 23 17.13 9.69 -8.64
C THR A 23 16.77 8.22 -8.49
N LEU A 24 16.79 7.48 -9.60
CA LEU A 24 16.62 6.03 -9.59
C LEU A 24 17.87 5.37 -9.01
N GLN A 25 17.66 4.43 -8.09
CA GLN A 25 18.70 3.59 -7.53
C GLN A 25 18.58 2.19 -8.16
N TYR A 26 19.65 1.69 -8.75
CA TYR A 26 19.67 0.37 -9.39
C TYR A 26 20.32 -0.65 -8.45
N GLY A 27 19.50 -1.44 -7.76
CA GLY A 27 19.95 -2.47 -6.84
C GLY A 27 19.21 -3.79 -7.06
N ARG A 28 19.90 -4.92 -6.84
CA ARG A 28 19.34 -6.26 -6.89
C ARG A 28 18.93 -6.72 -5.49
N THR A 29 17.69 -7.14 -5.31
CA THR A 29 17.20 -7.68 -4.03
C THR A 29 17.52 -9.16 -3.90
N GLU A 30 18.07 -9.56 -2.75
CA GLU A 30 18.37 -10.94 -2.38
C GLU A 30 17.95 -11.20 -0.93
N GLY A 31 16.80 -11.79 -0.73
CA GLY A 31 16.23 -12.02 0.60
C GLY A 31 16.13 -10.72 1.42
N PRO A 32 16.78 -10.64 2.60
CA PRO A 32 16.76 -9.46 3.46
C PRO A 32 17.69 -8.33 2.99
N TYR A 33 18.37 -8.49 1.88
CA TYR A 33 19.38 -7.54 1.41
C TYR A 33 19.00 -6.90 0.07
N ILE A 34 19.58 -5.72 -0.16
CA ILE A 34 19.69 -5.11 -1.48
C ILE A 34 21.16 -4.85 -1.79
N ILE A 35 21.54 -5.14 -3.04
CA ILE A 35 22.93 -5.04 -3.50
C ILE A 35 23.00 -3.88 -4.51
N PHE A 36 23.72 -2.83 -4.14
CA PHE A 36 24.08 -1.71 -5.02
C PHE A 36 25.54 -1.81 -5.43
N LYS A 37 25.80 -2.07 -6.71
CA LYS A 37 27.15 -2.37 -7.19
C LYS A 37 27.76 -3.53 -6.38
N HIS A 38 28.67 -3.24 -5.45
CA HIS A 38 29.31 -4.24 -4.60
C HIS A 38 28.93 -4.14 -3.11
N LYS A 39 28.03 -3.21 -2.75
CA LYS A 39 27.58 -3.02 -1.37
C LYS A 39 26.33 -3.81 -1.09
N ARG A 40 26.38 -4.67 -0.10
CA ARG A 40 25.25 -5.44 0.42
C ARG A 40 24.67 -4.74 1.65
N LEU A 41 23.41 -4.30 1.55
CA LEU A 41 22.72 -3.52 2.58
C LEU A 41 21.49 -4.26 3.07
N ILE A 42 21.15 -4.17 4.35
CA ILE A 42 19.88 -4.67 4.88
C ILE A 42 18.76 -3.83 4.27
N ASN A 43 17.82 -4.49 3.64
CA ASN A 43 16.73 -3.84 2.89
C ASN A 43 15.49 -3.63 3.78
N LEU A 44 15.31 -2.41 4.22
CA LEU A 44 14.15 -1.96 4.97
C LEU A 44 13.13 -1.18 4.10
N CYS A 45 13.25 -1.30 2.79
CA CYS A 45 12.32 -0.68 1.84
C CYS A 45 11.38 -1.68 1.15
N SER A 46 11.58 -2.99 1.37
CA SER A 46 10.76 -4.01 0.74
C SER A 46 9.35 -4.03 1.31
N ASN A 47 8.36 -4.16 0.42
CA ASN A 47 6.98 -4.47 0.78
C ASN A 47 6.65 -5.97 0.66
N ASP A 48 7.62 -6.82 0.34
CA ASP A 48 7.50 -8.27 0.42
C ASP A 48 7.52 -8.72 1.89
N TYR A 49 6.46 -8.39 2.59
CA TYR A 49 6.38 -8.50 4.06
C TYR A 49 6.56 -9.93 4.55
N LEU A 50 5.95 -10.89 3.88
CA LEU A 50 6.07 -12.31 4.23
C LEU A 50 7.34 -12.95 3.63
N GLY A 51 8.06 -12.26 2.77
CA GLY A 51 9.25 -12.77 2.09
C GLY A 51 8.92 -13.95 1.17
N LEU A 52 7.86 -13.84 0.40
CA LEU A 52 7.39 -14.88 -0.54
C LEU A 52 7.79 -14.59 -1.99
N GLY A 53 8.30 -13.40 -2.28
CA GLY A 53 8.76 -12.96 -3.61
C GLY A 53 10.06 -13.66 -4.03
N THR A 54 10.00 -14.94 -4.40
CA THR A 54 11.17 -15.72 -4.85
C THR A 54 11.17 -15.94 -6.36
N ASN A 55 12.37 -16.17 -6.93
CA ASN A 55 12.60 -16.36 -8.37
C ASN A 55 12.09 -17.73 -8.87
N GLN A 56 10.79 -17.89 -9.07
CA GLN A 56 10.26 -19.04 -9.78
C GLN A 56 9.65 -18.57 -11.10
N ILE A 57 10.38 -18.70 -12.18
CA ILE A 57 9.87 -18.46 -13.53
C ILE A 57 9.04 -19.68 -13.93
N LEU A 58 7.77 -19.44 -14.28
CA LEU A 58 6.90 -20.46 -14.85
C LEU A 58 7.04 -20.42 -16.37
N ASN A 59 7.24 -21.58 -16.99
CA ASN A 59 7.32 -21.67 -18.45
C ASN A 59 5.91 -21.76 -19.03
N LYS A 60 5.37 -20.61 -19.45
CA LYS A 60 4.02 -20.50 -20.02
C LYS A 60 3.98 -19.39 -21.06
N GLN A 61 3.24 -19.60 -22.15
CA GLN A 61 3.05 -18.58 -23.17
C GLN A 61 2.29 -17.38 -22.60
N LEU A 62 2.79 -16.17 -22.85
CA LEU A 62 2.12 -14.94 -22.46
C LEU A 62 0.93 -14.64 -23.38
N GLN A 63 -0.16 -14.21 -22.78
CA GLN A 63 -1.31 -13.71 -23.53
C GLN A 63 -1.18 -12.19 -23.68
N SER A 64 -1.12 -11.73 -24.93
CA SER A 64 -0.89 -10.32 -25.28
C SER A 64 -2.19 -9.61 -25.66
N SER A 65 -3.20 -9.64 -24.78
CA SER A 65 -4.51 -9.03 -25.02
C SER A 65 -5.17 -8.56 -23.74
N SER A 66 -6.26 -7.77 -23.85
CA SER A 66 -7.12 -7.48 -22.71
C SER A 66 -7.90 -8.73 -22.27
N ARG A 67 -8.37 -8.75 -21.02
CA ARG A 67 -9.13 -9.88 -20.47
C ARG A 67 -10.43 -10.16 -21.23
N LEU A 68 -11.09 -9.12 -21.75
CA LEU A 68 -12.36 -9.25 -22.49
C LEU A 68 -12.16 -9.73 -23.95
N VAL A 69 -10.95 -9.68 -24.48
CA VAL A 69 -10.66 -10.14 -25.86
C VAL A 69 -10.09 -11.57 -25.85
N ALA A 70 -8.82 -11.74 -25.49
CA ALA A 70 -8.15 -13.03 -25.48
C ALA A 70 -7.21 -13.24 -24.29
N GLY A 71 -7.15 -12.28 -23.37
CA GLY A 71 -6.23 -12.30 -22.23
C GLY A 71 -6.77 -13.00 -20.97
N ASN A 72 -7.93 -13.68 -21.02
CA ASN A 72 -8.59 -14.28 -19.86
C ASN A 72 -8.27 -15.75 -19.70
N ASP A 73 -7.09 -16.08 -19.17
CA ASP A 73 -6.68 -17.46 -18.87
C ASP A 73 -7.51 -18.07 -17.72
N PRO A 74 -7.79 -19.39 -17.70
CA PRO A 74 -8.53 -20.05 -16.62
C PRO A 74 -7.93 -19.84 -15.22
N SER A 75 -6.62 -19.60 -15.10
CA SER A 75 -5.95 -19.31 -13.81
C SER A 75 -6.49 -18.06 -13.13
N PHE A 76 -6.98 -17.08 -13.90
CA PHE A 76 -7.63 -15.89 -13.32
C PHE A 76 -8.84 -16.28 -12.48
N ARG A 77 -9.74 -17.10 -13.00
CA ARG A 77 -10.94 -17.54 -12.29
C ARG A 77 -10.57 -18.22 -10.97
N ILE A 78 -9.59 -19.15 -11.02
CA ILE A 78 -9.16 -19.88 -9.83
C ILE A 78 -8.60 -18.93 -8.76
N LEU A 79 -7.80 -17.95 -9.17
CA LEU A 79 -7.24 -16.96 -8.22
C LEU A 79 -8.33 -16.01 -7.69
N GLU A 80 -9.24 -15.56 -8.55
CA GLU A 80 -10.36 -14.70 -8.17
C GLU A 80 -11.30 -15.39 -7.16
N GLU A 81 -11.65 -16.65 -7.36
CA GLU A 81 -12.44 -17.44 -6.39
C GLU A 81 -11.72 -17.54 -5.03
N LYS A 82 -10.40 -17.79 -5.03
CA LYS A 82 -9.61 -17.85 -3.79
C LYS A 82 -9.51 -16.49 -3.08
N LEU A 83 -9.35 -15.40 -3.83
CA LEU A 83 -9.28 -14.05 -3.28
C LEU A 83 -10.63 -13.59 -2.71
N ALA A 84 -11.73 -13.92 -3.38
CA ALA A 84 -13.08 -13.68 -2.88
C ALA A 84 -13.30 -14.38 -1.53
N HIS A 85 -13.02 -15.68 -1.47
CA HIS A 85 -13.12 -16.46 -0.22
C HIS A 85 -12.21 -15.89 0.87
N HIS A 86 -10.97 -15.50 0.53
CA HIS A 86 -10.00 -14.89 1.45
C HIS A 86 -10.54 -13.60 2.09
N LYS A 87 -11.31 -12.81 1.35
CA LYS A 87 -11.94 -11.58 1.86
C LYS A 87 -13.37 -11.77 2.38
N SER A 88 -13.86 -13.01 2.46
CA SER A 88 -15.26 -13.30 2.84
C SER A 88 -16.27 -12.54 1.96
N GLN A 89 -15.96 -12.40 0.66
CA GLN A 89 -16.78 -11.76 -0.35
C GLN A 89 -17.31 -12.78 -1.37
N GLU A 90 -18.35 -12.42 -2.10
CA GLU A 90 -18.99 -13.30 -3.09
C GLU A 90 -18.12 -13.52 -4.32
N SER A 91 -17.37 -12.48 -4.74
CA SER A 91 -16.58 -12.49 -5.96
C SER A 91 -15.38 -11.55 -5.88
N SER A 92 -14.41 -11.72 -6.78
CA SER A 92 -13.33 -10.79 -6.95
C SER A 92 -12.94 -10.60 -8.42
N LEU A 93 -12.18 -9.54 -8.71
CA LEU A 93 -11.70 -9.20 -10.04
C LEU A 93 -10.25 -8.74 -9.97
N ILE A 94 -9.37 -9.38 -10.76
CA ILE A 94 -7.95 -9.05 -10.83
C ILE A 94 -7.70 -7.93 -11.82
N PHE A 95 -6.88 -6.98 -11.41
CA PHE A 95 -6.33 -5.87 -12.17
C PHE A 95 -4.81 -6.00 -12.31
N PRO A 96 -4.17 -5.37 -13.32
CA PRO A 96 -2.72 -5.39 -13.46
C PRO A 96 -1.96 -4.85 -12.23
N THR A 97 -2.52 -3.89 -11.51
CA THR A 97 -1.93 -3.32 -10.28
C THR A 97 -3.00 -2.91 -9.28
N GLY A 98 -2.65 -2.77 -8.00
CA GLY A 98 -3.54 -2.17 -6.98
C GLY A 98 -3.94 -0.74 -7.32
N TYR A 99 -3.04 0.04 -7.95
CA TYR A 99 -3.36 1.38 -8.45
C TYR A 99 -4.54 1.34 -9.44
N MET A 100 -4.49 0.44 -10.41
CA MET A 100 -5.56 0.27 -11.41
C MET A 100 -6.85 -0.29 -10.81
N ALA A 101 -6.74 -1.11 -9.76
CA ALA A 101 -7.90 -1.61 -9.01
C ALA A 101 -8.66 -0.47 -8.30
N ASN A 102 -7.94 0.46 -7.64
CA ASN A 102 -8.55 1.67 -7.08
C ASN A 102 -9.18 2.55 -8.15
N LEU A 103 -8.43 2.88 -9.21
CA LEU A 103 -8.95 3.69 -10.31
C LEU A 103 -10.20 3.06 -10.90
N GLY A 104 -10.15 1.75 -11.18
CA GLY A 104 -11.22 1.05 -11.86
C GLY A 104 -12.47 0.85 -11.02
N SER A 105 -12.33 0.68 -9.71
CA SER A 105 -13.49 0.44 -8.84
C SER A 105 -14.17 1.74 -8.41
N ILE A 106 -13.44 2.64 -7.78
CA ILE A 106 -14.00 3.86 -7.21
C ILE A 106 -14.58 4.77 -8.30
N SER A 107 -13.81 5.03 -9.38
CA SER A 107 -14.29 5.90 -10.47
C SER A 107 -15.44 5.32 -11.29
N THR A 108 -15.67 4.00 -11.20
CA THR A 108 -16.80 3.34 -11.90
C THR A 108 -18.06 3.33 -11.04
N LEU A 109 -17.92 3.14 -9.73
CA LEU A 109 -19.05 3.02 -8.82
C LEU A 109 -19.63 4.39 -8.43
N ALA A 110 -18.78 5.35 -8.13
CA ALA A 110 -19.18 6.70 -7.79
C ALA A 110 -19.31 7.57 -9.05
N GLN A 111 -20.25 8.52 -9.05
CA GLN A 111 -20.54 9.40 -10.20
C GLN A 111 -21.04 10.77 -9.75
N LYS A 112 -21.28 11.67 -10.70
CA LYS A 112 -21.88 12.99 -10.45
C LYS A 112 -23.21 12.86 -9.69
N GLY A 113 -23.36 13.62 -8.61
CA GLY A 113 -24.51 13.57 -7.70
C GLY A 113 -24.27 12.71 -6.45
N ASP A 114 -23.21 11.91 -6.43
CA ASP A 114 -22.76 11.20 -5.24
C ASP A 114 -21.78 12.05 -4.41
N VAL A 115 -21.54 11.62 -3.17
CA VAL A 115 -20.50 12.17 -2.27
C VAL A 115 -19.52 11.07 -1.88
N ILE A 116 -18.23 11.36 -1.98
CA ILE A 116 -17.15 10.52 -1.48
C ILE A 116 -16.52 11.22 -0.28
N LEU A 117 -16.55 10.56 0.88
CA LEU A 117 -15.80 10.94 2.07
C LEU A 117 -14.47 10.19 2.03
N SER A 118 -13.39 10.92 1.80
CA SER A 118 -12.03 10.38 1.65
C SER A 118 -11.18 10.77 2.84
N ASP A 119 -10.49 9.82 3.45
CA ASP A 119 -9.46 10.12 4.46
C ASP A 119 -8.37 11.02 3.86
N GLU A 120 -7.86 11.98 4.63
CA GLU A 120 -6.85 12.94 4.16
C GLU A 120 -5.49 12.30 3.86
N LEU A 121 -5.20 11.12 4.41
CA LEU A 121 -3.96 10.37 4.19
C LEU A 121 -4.07 9.25 3.16
N ASN A 122 -5.22 9.12 2.51
CA ASN A 122 -5.43 8.12 1.49
C ASN A 122 -4.35 8.16 0.39
N HIS A 123 -4.00 6.98 -0.11
CA HIS A 123 -3.04 6.80 -1.19
C HIS A 123 -3.48 7.55 -2.46
N VAL A 124 -2.50 8.04 -3.22
CA VAL A 124 -2.74 8.83 -4.45
C VAL A 124 -3.67 8.13 -5.45
N SER A 125 -3.64 6.81 -5.56
CA SER A 125 -4.55 6.06 -6.44
C SER A 125 -6.03 6.20 -6.05
N ILE A 126 -6.31 6.31 -4.74
CA ILE A 126 -7.66 6.57 -4.22
C ILE A 126 -8.05 8.01 -4.55
N ILE A 127 -7.17 8.98 -4.29
CA ILE A 127 -7.41 10.41 -4.57
C ILE A 127 -7.72 10.62 -6.06
N GLU A 128 -6.93 10.02 -6.96
CA GLU A 128 -7.14 10.13 -8.40
C GLU A 128 -8.44 9.41 -8.83
N ALA A 129 -8.74 8.26 -8.26
CA ALA A 129 -9.99 7.55 -8.52
C ALA A 129 -11.22 8.37 -8.10
N CYS A 130 -11.15 9.03 -6.94
CA CYS A 130 -12.20 9.94 -6.48
C CYS A 130 -12.39 11.12 -7.47
N ARG A 131 -11.29 11.73 -7.93
CA ARG A 131 -11.34 12.82 -8.92
C ARG A 131 -11.97 12.38 -10.24
N LEU A 132 -11.59 11.21 -10.73
CA LEU A 132 -12.11 10.66 -11.99
C LEU A 132 -13.59 10.26 -11.93
N SER A 133 -14.15 10.03 -10.75
CA SER A 133 -15.56 9.66 -10.58
C SER A 133 -16.52 10.77 -10.95
N GLY A 134 -16.11 12.03 -10.82
CA GLY A 134 -16.97 13.21 -10.96
C GLY A 134 -17.90 13.43 -9.77
N ALA A 135 -17.85 12.62 -8.71
CA ALA A 135 -18.57 12.81 -7.47
C ALA A 135 -18.03 14.01 -6.67
N LYS A 136 -18.81 14.53 -5.74
CA LYS A 136 -18.34 15.55 -4.78
C LYS A 136 -17.41 14.89 -3.76
N ILE A 137 -16.17 15.34 -3.70
CA ILE A 137 -15.18 14.82 -2.76
C ILE A 137 -15.19 15.68 -1.49
N MET A 138 -15.30 15.05 -0.34
CA MET A 138 -15.19 15.66 0.98
C MET A 138 -14.09 14.93 1.76
N VAL A 139 -12.94 15.57 1.89
CA VAL A 139 -11.80 15.01 2.64
C VAL A 139 -12.09 15.20 4.14
N TYR A 140 -12.08 14.11 4.91
CA TYR A 140 -12.14 14.19 6.38
C TYR A 140 -10.74 14.04 6.98
N LYS A 141 -10.56 14.63 8.16
CA LYS A 141 -9.29 14.58 8.87
C LYS A 141 -8.99 13.14 9.28
N HIS A 142 -7.74 12.76 9.15
CA HIS A 142 -7.28 11.43 9.51
C HIS A 142 -7.58 11.14 11.00
N ASP A 143 -8.11 9.94 11.26
CA ASP A 143 -8.52 9.43 12.57
C ASP A 143 -9.51 10.35 13.35
N ASP A 144 -10.24 11.21 12.63
CA ASP A 144 -11.24 12.12 13.20
C ASP A 144 -12.66 11.67 12.84
N LEU A 145 -13.22 10.79 13.68
CA LEU A 145 -14.58 10.27 13.50
C LEU A 145 -15.64 11.37 13.55
N ALA A 146 -15.43 12.40 14.37
CA ALA A 146 -16.39 13.50 14.50
C ALA A 146 -16.46 14.33 13.20
N ASP A 147 -15.31 14.55 12.54
CA ASP A 147 -15.27 15.22 11.24
C ASP A 147 -15.93 14.35 10.15
N LEU A 148 -15.73 13.03 10.17
CA LEU A 148 -16.42 12.09 9.28
C LEU A 148 -17.94 12.15 9.50
N GLU A 149 -18.41 12.04 10.76
CA GLU A 149 -19.84 12.10 11.10
C GLU A 149 -20.51 13.44 10.74
N LYS A 150 -19.78 14.53 10.85
CA LYS A 150 -20.23 15.85 10.39
C LYS A 150 -20.40 15.88 8.87
N LYS A 151 -19.41 15.41 8.13
CA LYS A 151 -19.37 15.48 6.66
C LYS A 151 -20.36 14.52 5.99
N ILE A 152 -20.61 13.34 6.56
CA ILE A 152 -21.52 12.36 5.98
C ILE A 152 -22.99 12.79 5.97
N ARG A 153 -23.36 13.84 6.73
CA ARG A 153 -24.70 14.44 6.73
C ARG A 153 -25.05 15.17 5.42
N GLN A 154 -24.04 15.38 4.54
CA GLN A 154 -24.26 15.98 3.23
C GLN A 154 -25.28 15.17 2.43
N LYS A 155 -26.29 15.85 1.87
CA LYS A 155 -27.27 15.23 0.95
C LYS A 155 -26.57 14.83 -0.36
N ALA A 156 -26.84 13.63 -0.81
CA ALA A 156 -26.30 13.06 -2.05
C ALA A 156 -27.20 11.91 -2.54
N ASN A 157 -27.05 11.49 -3.81
CA ASN A 157 -27.74 10.31 -4.32
C ASN A 157 -27.23 9.05 -3.60
N ARG A 158 -25.90 8.90 -3.50
CA ARG A 158 -25.24 7.84 -2.76
C ARG A 158 -24.04 8.42 -2.00
N LYS A 159 -23.66 7.77 -0.93
CA LYS A 159 -22.52 8.16 -0.11
C LYS A 159 -21.48 7.06 -0.14
N PHE A 160 -20.23 7.43 -0.22
CA PHE A 160 -19.09 6.52 -0.17
C PHE A 160 -18.17 6.97 0.96
N ILE A 161 -17.67 6.04 1.75
CA ILE A 161 -16.53 6.26 2.65
C ILE A 161 -15.38 5.46 2.07
N VAL A 162 -14.24 6.12 1.85
CA VAL A 162 -13.05 5.48 1.27
C VAL A 162 -11.86 5.74 2.16
N THR A 163 -11.20 4.66 2.60
CA THR A 163 -10.04 4.69 3.51
C THR A 163 -9.05 3.57 3.19
N GLU A 164 -7.81 3.68 3.68
CA GLU A 164 -6.89 2.55 3.74
C GLU A 164 -7.15 1.73 5.00
N GLY A 165 -6.81 0.44 5.00
CA GLY A 165 -6.84 -0.39 6.19
C GLY A 165 -5.61 -0.16 7.07
N VAL A 166 -4.43 -0.12 6.43
CA VAL A 166 -3.15 0.27 7.02
C VAL A 166 -2.58 1.41 6.19
N PHE A 167 -2.33 2.56 6.78
CA PHE A 167 -1.82 3.72 6.06
C PHE A 167 -0.35 3.56 5.68
N SER A 168 -0.09 3.78 4.40
CA SER A 168 1.18 3.41 3.76
C SER A 168 2.40 4.20 4.25
N MET A 169 2.19 5.41 4.81
CA MET A 169 3.28 6.29 5.26
C MET A 169 3.43 6.36 6.77
N ASP A 170 2.37 6.10 7.53
CA ASP A 170 2.34 6.21 8.98
C ASP A 170 2.29 4.85 9.68
N GLY A 171 1.81 3.82 8.98
CA GLY A 171 1.78 2.43 9.47
C GLY A 171 0.74 2.18 10.57
N ASP A 172 -0.14 3.12 10.77
CA ASP A 172 -1.29 3.03 11.66
C ASP A 172 -2.49 2.38 10.97
N PHE A 173 -3.50 2.01 11.73
CA PHE A 173 -4.72 1.38 11.25
C PHE A 173 -5.87 2.39 11.25
N ALA A 174 -6.68 2.39 10.19
CA ALA A 174 -7.98 3.03 10.25
C ALA A 174 -8.84 2.36 11.35
N ASN A 175 -9.58 3.14 12.11
CA ASN A 175 -10.55 2.59 13.07
C ASN A 175 -11.79 2.05 12.32
N LEU A 176 -11.60 0.91 11.64
CA LEU A 176 -12.65 0.32 10.81
C LEU A 176 -13.89 -0.09 11.60
N ASN A 177 -13.77 -0.34 12.91
CA ASN A 177 -14.92 -0.63 13.74
C ASN A 177 -15.88 0.57 13.74
N GLU A 178 -15.39 1.75 14.10
CA GLU A 178 -16.21 2.98 14.16
C GLU A 178 -16.61 3.46 12.76
N ILE A 179 -15.69 3.44 11.79
CA ILE A 179 -15.98 3.84 10.40
C ILE A 179 -17.10 2.96 9.81
N SER A 180 -17.08 1.65 10.07
CA SER A 180 -18.13 0.74 9.58
C SER A 180 -19.49 1.02 10.23
N HIS A 181 -19.52 1.40 11.51
CA HIS A 181 -20.78 1.81 12.18
C HIS A 181 -21.34 3.10 11.53
N VAL A 182 -20.47 4.09 11.26
CA VAL A 182 -20.90 5.32 10.56
C VAL A 182 -21.42 4.99 9.16
N ALA A 183 -20.76 4.09 8.43
CA ALA A 183 -21.19 3.66 7.10
C ALA A 183 -22.58 3.03 7.14
N VAL A 184 -22.79 2.03 7.98
CA VAL A 184 -24.09 1.35 8.13
C VAL A 184 -25.21 2.31 8.55
N LYS A 185 -24.95 3.16 9.56
CA LYS A 185 -25.93 4.15 10.07
C LYS A 185 -26.40 5.15 9.01
N ASN A 186 -25.55 5.45 8.01
CA ASN A 186 -25.83 6.47 6.99
C ASN A 186 -26.07 5.88 5.60
N ASP A 187 -26.27 4.56 5.48
CA ASP A 187 -26.41 3.85 4.20
C ASP A 187 -25.30 4.22 3.19
N ALA A 188 -24.06 4.26 3.68
CA ALA A 188 -22.89 4.61 2.89
C ALA A 188 -22.10 3.37 2.49
N ILE A 189 -21.64 3.34 1.25
CA ILE A 189 -20.79 2.28 0.70
C ILE A 189 -19.37 2.42 1.28
N LEU A 190 -18.93 1.42 2.04
CA LEU A 190 -17.61 1.40 2.64
C LEU A 190 -16.61 0.69 1.71
N THR A 191 -15.61 1.44 1.25
CA THR A 191 -14.48 0.96 0.46
C THR A 191 -13.20 1.01 1.30
N VAL A 192 -12.50 -0.12 1.39
CA VAL A 192 -11.23 -0.23 2.12
C VAL A 192 -10.13 -0.71 1.18
N ASP A 193 -9.09 0.12 1.01
CA ASP A 193 -7.82 -0.32 0.41
C ASP A 193 -6.98 -1.00 1.50
N ASP A 194 -6.95 -2.31 1.46
CA ASP A 194 -6.26 -3.14 2.45
C ASP A 194 -4.88 -3.63 1.95
N ALA A 195 -4.30 -2.93 0.97
CA ALA A 195 -3.06 -3.36 0.31
C ALA A 195 -1.88 -3.60 1.27
N HIS A 196 -1.81 -2.91 2.39
CA HIS A 196 -0.79 -3.11 3.41
C HIS A 196 -1.22 -4.05 4.57
N GLY A 197 -2.53 -4.26 4.76
CA GLY A 197 -3.05 -5.18 5.77
C GLY A 197 -3.21 -6.61 5.24
N ASP A 198 -3.53 -6.74 3.96
CA ASP A 198 -3.84 -8.01 3.32
C ASP A 198 -2.66 -9.00 3.38
N PHE A 199 -2.95 -10.25 3.69
CA PHE A 199 -2.01 -11.34 3.95
C PHE A 199 -1.12 -11.15 5.19
N VAL A 200 -1.21 -10.02 5.90
CA VAL A 200 -0.35 -9.65 7.04
C VAL A 200 -1.15 -9.58 8.34
N VAL A 201 -2.24 -8.82 8.33
CA VAL A 201 -3.06 -8.48 9.51
C VAL A 201 -4.23 -9.44 9.66
N GLY A 202 -4.70 -9.63 10.89
CA GLY A 202 -5.80 -10.54 11.21
C GLY A 202 -5.32 -11.95 11.62
N SER A 203 -6.19 -12.77 12.21
CA SER A 203 -5.85 -14.12 12.71
C SER A 203 -5.35 -15.04 11.59
N ASP A 204 -5.97 -14.98 10.41
CA ASP A 204 -5.61 -15.80 9.25
C ASP A 204 -4.94 -14.98 8.14
N GLY A 205 -4.56 -13.72 8.43
CA GLY A 205 -3.97 -12.81 7.46
C GLY A 205 -4.97 -12.29 6.43
N ARG A 206 -6.26 -12.26 6.72
CA ARG A 206 -7.30 -11.75 5.81
C ARG A 206 -7.44 -10.22 5.85
N GLY A 207 -6.52 -9.56 6.55
CA GLY A 207 -6.38 -8.11 6.57
C GLY A 207 -7.15 -7.42 7.70
N THR A 208 -7.26 -6.11 7.55
CA THR A 208 -7.78 -5.22 8.60
C THR A 208 -9.26 -5.43 8.88
N GLY A 209 -10.06 -5.79 7.89
CA GLY A 209 -11.47 -6.16 8.10
C GLY A 209 -11.63 -7.32 9.08
N GLN A 210 -10.80 -8.37 8.97
CA GLN A 210 -10.77 -9.48 9.91
C GLN A 210 -10.28 -9.03 11.28
N TYR A 211 -9.23 -8.24 11.33
CA TYR A 211 -8.64 -7.76 12.58
C TYR A 211 -9.67 -7.01 13.45
N PHE A 212 -10.51 -6.19 12.82
CA PHE A 212 -11.56 -5.43 13.51
C PHE A 212 -12.91 -6.17 13.59
N GLY A 213 -13.04 -7.38 13.02
CA GLY A 213 -14.29 -8.15 13.03
C GLY A 213 -15.41 -7.51 12.19
N VAL A 214 -15.07 -6.74 11.16
CA VAL A 214 -16.02 -5.96 10.34
C VAL A 214 -16.06 -6.39 8.87
N GLU A 215 -15.56 -7.57 8.54
CA GLU A 215 -15.44 -8.06 7.16
C GLU A 215 -16.74 -7.94 6.35
N ARG A 216 -17.87 -8.26 6.98
CA ARG A 216 -19.19 -8.23 6.34
C ARG A 216 -19.80 -6.83 6.20
N LYS A 217 -19.20 -5.82 6.86
CA LYS A 217 -19.64 -4.42 6.79
C LYS A 217 -18.88 -3.63 5.73
N ILE A 218 -17.84 -4.22 5.13
CA ILE A 218 -17.06 -3.61 4.06
C ILE A 218 -17.67 -4.06 2.73
N ASP A 219 -18.14 -3.10 1.93
CA ASP A 219 -18.79 -3.37 0.65
C ASP A 219 -17.80 -3.65 -0.47
N LEU A 220 -16.63 -3.01 -0.42
CA LEU A 220 -15.62 -3.11 -1.45
C LEU A 220 -14.22 -3.16 -0.82
N TYR A 221 -13.53 -4.27 -1.03
CA TYR A 221 -12.11 -4.38 -0.74
C TYR A 221 -11.29 -4.10 -2.00
N VAL A 222 -10.25 -3.30 -1.86
CA VAL A 222 -9.19 -3.17 -2.85
C VAL A 222 -7.89 -3.64 -2.22
N SER A 223 -7.03 -4.34 -2.97
CA SER A 223 -5.75 -4.78 -2.44
C SER A 223 -4.70 -4.95 -3.54
N SER A 224 -3.45 -5.18 -3.12
CA SER A 224 -2.30 -5.42 -3.98
C SER A 224 -1.65 -6.77 -3.69
N LEU A 225 -1.47 -7.59 -4.72
CA LEU A 225 -0.77 -8.87 -4.62
C LEU A 225 0.76 -8.71 -4.49
N SER A 226 1.30 -7.50 -4.77
CA SER A 226 2.75 -7.25 -4.79
C SER A 226 3.37 -6.97 -3.42
N LYS A 227 2.57 -6.97 -2.35
CA LYS A 227 3.01 -6.68 -0.98
C LYS A 227 3.03 -7.96 -0.12
N GLY A 228 2.03 -8.17 0.72
CA GLY A 228 1.98 -9.32 1.62
C GLY A 228 2.06 -10.69 0.92
N LEU A 229 1.49 -10.83 -0.26
CA LEU A 229 1.55 -12.08 -1.03
C LEU A 229 2.88 -12.29 -1.77
N GLY A 230 3.68 -11.24 -2.00
CA GLY A 230 4.95 -11.35 -2.73
C GLY A 230 4.79 -11.75 -4.21
N ALA A 231 3.67 -11.39 -4.83
CA ALA A 231 3.35 -11.66 -6.22
C ALA A 231 3.28 -10.35 -7.04
N PHE A 232 2.45 -10.28 -8.07
CA PHE A 232 2.19 -9.06 -8.82
C PHE A 232 0.71 -8.96 -9.19
N GLY A 233 0.20 -7.71 -9.27
CA GLY A 233 -1.20 -7.43 -9.58
C GLY A 233 -1.92 -6.70 -8.45
N GLY A 234 -3.18 -6.42 -8.68
CA GLY A 234 -4.14 -5.93 -7.70
C GLY A 234 -5.47 -6.62 -7.87
N TYR A 235 -6.38 -6.45 -6.93
CA TYR A 235 -7.72 -6.99 -7.06
C TYR A 235 -8.74 -6.17 -6.29
N VAL A 236 -9.99 -6.36 -6.68
CA VAL A 236 -11.17 -5.89 -5.97
C VAL A 236 -11.97 -7.10 -5.54
N ALA A 237 -12.50 -7.12 -4.31
CA ALA A 237 -13.43 -8.15 -3.85
C ALA A 237 -14.71 -7.50 -3.31
N SER A 238 -15.88 -8.04 -3.71
CA SER A 238 -17.19 -7.49 -3.40
C SER A 238 -18.30 -8.50 -3.73
N ARG A 239 -19.56 -8.03 -3.73
CA ARG A 239 -20.72 -8.82 -4.19
C ARG A 239 -20.63 -9.11 -5.70
N ASN A 240 -21.18 -10.25 -6.13
CA ASN A 240 -21.19 -10.67 -7.55
C ASN A 240 -21.65 -9.57 -8.51
N LYS A 241 -22.75 -8.87 -8.19
CA LYS A 241 -23.30 -7.82 -9.06
C LYS A 241 -22.39 -6.59 -9.18
N VAL A 242 -21.60 -6.29 -8.15
CA VAL A 242 -20.59 -5.22 -8.20
C VAL A 242 -19.45 -5.64 -9.13
N ILE A 243 -18.96 -6.85 -9.01
CA ILE A 243 -17.89 -7.38 -9.88
C ILE A 243 -18.35 -7.45 -11.33
N GLU A 244 -19.56 -7.97 -11.59
CA GLU A 244 -20.17 -7.96 -12.92
C GLU A 244 -20.25 -6.54 -13.51
N PHE A 245 -20.63 -5.55 -12.71
CA PHE A 245 -20.68 -4.15 -13.13
C PHE A 245 -19.28 -3.60 -13.47
N LEU A 246 -18.26 -3.90 -12.65
CA LEU A 246 -16.87 -3.50 -12.91
C LEU A 246 -16.32 -4.11 -14.20
N ILE A 247 -16.59 -5.37 -14.49
CA ILE A 247 -16.21 -6.04 -15.75
C ILE A 247 -16.74 -5.27 -16.95
N ASN A 248 -17.97 -4.74 -16.85
CA ASN A 248 -18.68 -4.09 -17.95
C ASN A 248 -18.42 -2.58 -18.07
N ARG A 249 -17.90 -1.93 -17.02
CA ARG A 249 -17.83 -0.45 -16.97
C ARG A 249 -16.48 0.11 -16.56
N SER A 250 -15.62 -0.68 -15.90
CA SER A 250 -14.34 -0.21 -15.41
C SER A 250 -13.34 0.01 -16.55
N LYS A 251 -13.01 1.26 -16.83
CA LYS A 251 -12.11 1.63 -17.93
C LYS A 251 -10.71 1.06 -17.74
N SER A 252 -10.18 1.06 -16.51
CA SER A 252 -8.85 0.51 -16.21
C SER A 252 -8.80 -1.02 -16.28
N PHE A 253 -9.95 -1.69 -16.38
CA PHE A 253 -10.06 -3.12 -16.63
C PHE A 253 -10.24 -3.42 -18.12
N ILE A 254 -11.19 -2.69 -18.78
CA ILE A 254 -11.58 -2.96 -20.16
C ILE A 254 -10.46 -2.62 -21.16
N TYR A 255 -9.82 -1.46 -20.98
CA TYR A 255 -8.90 -0.88 -21.97
C TYR A 255 -7.42 -1.07 -21.61
N THR A 256 -7.10 -2.07 -20.80
CA THR A 256 -5.72 -2.44 -20.47
C THR A 256 -5.42 -3.87 -20.91
N SER A 257 -4.15 -4.17 -21.17
CA SER A 257 -3.69 -5.55 -21.31
C SER A 257 -3.92 -6.33 -20.01
N ALA A 258 -4.22 -7.61 -20.13
CA ALA A 258 -4.34 -8.51 -18.99
C ALA A 258 -2.99 -8.59 -18.25
N LEU A 259 -3.07 -8.82 -16.94
CA LEU A 259 -1.89 -9.27 -16.18
C LEU A 259 -1.35 -10.56 -16.85
N PRO A 260 -0.04 -10.67 -17.15
CA PRO A 260 0.50 -11.89 -17.71
C PRO A 260 0.13 -13.12 -16.88
N ASN A 261 -0.40 -14.17 -17.54
CA ASN A 261 -0.89 -15.38 -16.86
C ASN A 261 0.19 -16.09 -16.03
N VAL A 262 1.46 -15.98 -16.40
CA VAL A 262 2.59 -16.46 -15.58
C VAL A 262 2.65 -15.81 -14.21
N LEU A 263 2.25 -14.55 -14.08
CA LEU A 263 2.18 -13.84 -12.80
C LEU A 263 0.94 -14.25 -12.00
N VAL A 264 -0.16 -14.58 -12.67
CA VAL A 264 -1.36 -15.15 -12.03
C VAL A 264 -1.06 -16.53 -11.43
N ASP A 265 -0.37 -17.40 -12.19
CA ASP A 265 0.08 -18.72 -11.70
C ASP A 265 1.07 -18.57 -10.54
N HIS A 266 1.96 -17.59 -10.61
CA HIS A 266 2.85 -17.26 -9.50
C HIS A 266 2.07 -16.85 -8.25
N ALA A 267 1.07 -15.97 -8.39
CA ALA A 267 0.21 -15.57 -7.28
C ALA A 267 -0.56 -16.75 -6.68
N LEU A 268 -1.12 -17.65 -7.50
CA LEU A 268 -1.77 -18.88 -7.06
C LEU A 268 -0.82 -19.75 -6.22
N LYS A 269 0.41 -19.94 -6.68
CA LYS A 269 1.42 -20.73 -5.98
C LYS A 269 1.79 -20.10 -4.62
N ARG A 270 1.89 -18.76 -4.54
CA ARG A 270 2.10 -18.04 -3.28
C ARG A 270 0.88 -18.12 -2.37
N PHE A 271 -0.30 -18.04 -2.93
CA PHE A 271 -1.54 -18.16 -2.17
C PHE A 271 -1.64 -19.51 -1.45
N THR A 272 -1.18 -20.60 -2.07
CA THR A 272 -1.20 -21.97 -1.49
C THR A 272 0.04 -22.30 -0.65
N SER A 273 1.03 -21.40 -0.54
CA SER A 273 2.23 -21.63 0.27
C SER A 273 1.93 -21.55 1.77
N ASN A 274 2.84 -22.07 2.60
CA ASN A 274 2.73 -21.96 4.06
C ASN A 274 3.04 -20.53 4.53
N ARG A 275 2.05 -19.66 4.42
CA ARG A 275 2.15 -18.24 4.80
C ARG A 275 2.14 -18.03 6.30
N GLU A 276 1.51 -18.91 7.07
CA GLU A 276 1.34 -18.75 8.52
C GLU A 276 2.67 -18.67 9.26
N LYS A 277 3.59 -19.58 8.97
CA LYS A 277 4.95 -19.55 9.55
C LYS A 277 5.66 -18.23 9.24
N ARG A 278 5.51 -17.70 8.01
CA ARG A 278 6.11 -16.44 7.59
C ARG A 278 5.45 -15.24 8.26
N ARG A 279 4.14 -15.27 8.41
CA ARG A 279 3.37 -14.22 9.10
C ARG A 279 3.75 -14.16 10.58
N LYS A 280 3.84 -15.30 11.27
CA LYS A 280 4.32 -15.35 12.65
C LYS A 280 5.72 -14.72 12.78
N LYS A 281 6.64 -15.10 11.91
CA LYS A 281 8.00 -14.53 11.88
C LYS A 281 8.00 -13.02 11.61
N LEU A 282 7.13 -12.53 10.73
CA LEU A 282 6.97 -11.10 10.49
C LEU A 282 6.55 -10.36 11.76
N TRP A 283 5.55 -10.86 12.48
CA TRP A 283 5.05 -10.22 13.71
C TRP A 283 6.08 -10.26 14.84
N GLU A 284 6.85 -11.34 14.98
CA GLU A 284 7.99 -11.41 15.89
C GLU A 284 9.02 -10.29 15.58
N ASN A 285 9.34 -10.11 14.29
CA ASN A 285 10.27 -9.08 13.84
C ASN A 285 9.72 -7.66 14.08
N ILE A 286 8.42 -7.44 13.86
CA ILE A 286 7.74 -6.16 14.13
C ILE A 286 7.87 -5.82 15.63
N HIS A 287 7.52 -6.74 16.52
CA HIS A 287 7.61 -6.53 17.96
C HIS A 287 9.04 -6.21 18.42
N LEU A 288 10.04 -6.96 17.92
CA LEU A 288 11.44 -6.70 18.24
C LEU A 288 11.89 -5.30 17.79
N MET A 289 11.52 -4.89 16.56
CA MET A 289 11.90 -3.57 16.05
C MET A 289 11.20 -2.44 16.81
N HIS A 290 9.88 -2.56 17.05
CA HIS A 290 9.11 -1.56 17.82
C HIS A 290 9.66 -1.39 19.24
N SER A 291 9.88 -2.51 19.95
CA SER A 291 10.44 -2.50 21.30
C SER A 291 11.84 -1.85 21.32
N GLY A 292 12.72 -2.27 20.40
CA GLY A 292 14.06 -1.72 20.30
C GLY A 292 14.07 -0.21 20.04
N LEU A 293 13.29 0.25 19.09
CA LEU A 293 13.21 1.69 18.76
C LEU A 293 12.69 2.52 19.94
N ARG A 294 11.65 2.04 20.65
CA ARG A 294 11.14 2.72 21.84
C ARG A 294 12.17 2.77 22.96
N THR A 295 12.92 1.69 23.18
CA THR A 295 14.02 1.66 24.17
C THR A 295 15.12 2.65 23.84
N LEU A 296 15.39 2.89 22.54
CA LEU A 296 16.36 3.89 22.09
C LEU A 296 15.87 5.34 22.23
N GLY A 297 14.58 5.56 22.50
CA GLY A 297 13.99 6.88 22.64
C GLY A 297 13.26 7.41 21.39
N TYR A 298 13.08 6.57 20.36
CA TYR A 298 12.27 6.96 19.20
C TYR A 298 10.79 6.96 19.54
N GLU A 299 10.09 8.00 19.10
CA GLU A 299 8.64 8.08 19.18
C GLU A 299 8.02 7.24 18.05
N ILE A 300 7.33 6.15 18.42
CA ILE A 300 6.75 5.18 17.48
C ILE A 300 5.26 5.05 17.73
N ASN A 301 4.47 5.59 16.81
CA ASN A 301 3.00 5.55 16.82
C ASN A 301 2.42 4.48 15.89
N SER A 302 3.23 3.88 15.04
CA SER A 302 2.84 2.77 14.17
C SER A 302 2.48 1.51 14.96
N SER A 303 1.53 0.71 14.43
CA SER A 303 1.14 -0.60 14.97
C SER A 303 1.35 -1.74 13.97
N SER A 304 1.96 -1.46 12.81
CA SER A 304 2.11 -2.42 11.71
C SER A 304 3.58 -2.68 11.35
N GLN A 305 3.79 -3.37 10.24
CA GLN A 305 5.12 -3.61 9.65
C GLN A 305 5.76 -2.35 9.03
N ILE A 306 5.06 -1.24 9.00
CA ILE A 306 5.53 0.05 8.49
C ILE A 306 5.83 0.94 9.68
N ILE A 307 7.09 1.37 9.81
CA ILE A 307 7.54 2.17 10.94
C ILE A 307 8.16 3.47 10.40
N PRO A 308 7.48 4.61 10.52
CA PRO A 308 8.06 5.90 10.18
C PRO A 308 8.96 6.41 11.31
N ILE A 309 10.15 6.85 10.98
CA ILE A 309 11.00 7.68 11.83
C ILE A 309 10.84 9.11 11.35
N ILE A 310 10.10 9.91 12.10
CA ILE A 310 9.80 11.29 11.73
C ILE A 310 11.06 12.14 11.94
N ILE A 311 11.49 12.85 10.90
CA ILE A 311 12.67 13.72 10.90
C ILE A 311 12.28 15.20 10.82
N GLY A 312 11.17 15.51 10.12
CA GLY A 312 10.67 16.86 9.87
C GLY A 312 11.26 17.46 8.61
N ASP A 313 12.45 18.05 8.68
CA ASP A 313 13.12 18.73 7.59
C ASP A 313 13.60 17.78 6.47
N GLU A 314 13.38 18.16 5.22
CA GLU A 314 13.67 17.36 4.04
C GLU A 314 15.17 17.09 3.86
N LYS A 315 16.01 18.11 4.14
CA LYS A 315 17.47 17.98 4.02
C LYS A 315 18.01 17.08 5.13
N LYS A 316 17.55 17.30 6.36
CA LYS A 316 17.92 16.45 7.51
C LYS A 316 17.53 14.99 7.27
N ALA A 317 16.37 14.74 6.66
CA ALA A 317 15.93 13.39 6.30
C ALA A 317 16.83 12.75 5.24
N LEU A 318 17.30 13.51 4.24
CA LEU A 318 18.27 13.03 3.25
C LEU A 318 19.62 12.70 3.91
N ASP A 319 20.12 13.58 4.78
CA ASP A 319 21.40 13.41 5.47
C ASP A 319 21.35 12.18 6.41
N PHE A 320 20.23 12.00 7.14
CA PHE A 320 19.96 10.82 7.96
C PHE A 320 19.93 9.53 7.13
N GLY A 321 19.16 9.53 6.03
CA GLY A 321 19.11 8.40 5.10
C GLY A 321 20.46 8.08 4.49
N GLY A 322 21.27 9.09 4.14
CA GLY A 322 22.63 8.94 3.65
C GLY A 322 23.57 8.34 4.70
N TYR A 323 23.40 8.71 5.98
CA TYR A 323 24.18 8.16 7.07
C TYR A 323 23.89 6.66 7.29
N ILE A 324 22.61 6.28 7.42
CA ILE A 324 22.26 4.86 7.62
C ILE A 324 22.65 4.02 6.41
N PHE A 325 22.55 4.56 5.18
CA PHE A 325 23.02 3.88 3.97
C PHE A 325 24.52 3.59 4.01
N LYS A 326 25.35 4.55 4.44
CA LYS A 326 26.80 4.36 4.60
C LYS A 326 27.11 3.28 5.63
N ASN A 327 26.25 3.08 6.63
CA ASN A 327 26.39 2.10 7.70
C ASN A 327 25.67 0.77 7.41
N GLY A 328 25.28 0.51 6.17
CA GLY A 328 24.78 -0.80 5.73
C GLY A 328 23.27 -0.98 5.80
N ILE A 329 22.49 0.07 6.04
CA ILE A 329 21.02 0.03 6.11
C ILE A 329 20.43 0.80 4.94
N PHE A 330 19.54 0.16 4.18
CA PHE A 330 18.77 0.81 3.11
C PHE A 330 17.34 1.08 3.58
N ALA A 331 17.04 2.34 3.90
CA ALA A 331 15.70 2.84 4.15
C ALA A 331 15.54 4.20 3.46
N GLN A 332 14.42 4.38 2.77
CA GLN A 332 14.23 5.52 1.88
C GLN A 332 13.68 6.73 2.65
N PRO A 333 14.31 7.91 2.54
CA PRO A 333 13.72 9.16 2.99
C PRO A 333 12.48 9.52 2.17
N ILE A 334 11.36 9.66 2.85
CA ILE A 334 10.07 10.06 2.26
C ILE A 334 9.89 11.55 2.51
N ARG A 335 9.54 12.30 1.47
CA ARG A 335 9.44 13.76 1.47
C ARG A 335 8.25 14.21 0.64
N TYR A 336 7.94 15.49 0.66
CA TYR A 336 6.94 16.09 -0.22
C TYR A 336 7.17 15.66 -1.70
N PRO A 337 6.10 15.42 -2.51
CA PRO A 337 4.69 15.54 -2.16
C PRO A 337 4.06 14.27 -1.54
N THR A 338 4.85 13.23 -1.25
CA THR A 338 4.33 11.98 -0.68
C THR A 338 3.81 12.19 0.76
N VAL A 339 4.44 13.10 1.49
CA VAL A 339 4.02 13.58 2.82
C VAL A 339 3.98 15.11 2.81
N LYS A 340 3.35 15.75 3.79
CA LYS A 340 3.29 17.21 3.91
C LYS A 340 4.72 17.79 4.06
N MET A 341 4.90 19.04 3.65
CA MET A 341 6.17 19.77 3.87
C MET A 341 6.51 19.79 5.36
N ASN A 342 7.81 19.69 5.67
CA ASN A 342 8.33 19.64 7.05
C ASN A 342 7.84 18.44 7.87
N THR A 343 7.37 17.38 7.23
CA THR A 343 7.02 16.10 7.86
C THR A 343 7.79 14.93 7.22
N ALA A 344 8.97 15.24 6.69
CA ALA A 344 9.84 14.23 6.09
C ALA A 344 10.22 13.14 7.11
N ARG A 345 10.31 11.91 6.64
CA ARG A 345 10.56 10.74 7.47
C ARG A 345 11.43 9.71 6.76
N VAL A 346 12.07 8.84 7.50
CA VAL A 346 12.60 7.59 6.97
C VAL A 346 11.59 6.50 7.25
N ARG A 347 11.08 5.86 6.19
CA ARG A 347 10.11 4.77 6.30
C ARG A 347 10.82 3.43 6.34
N ILE A 348 10.69 2.74 7.46
CA ILE A 348 11.19 1.38 7.65
C ILE A 348 10.06 0.40 7.37
N SER A 349 10.33 -0.63 6.56
CA SER A 349 9.41 -1.74 6.31
C SER A 349 10.01 -3.03 6.85
N ILE A 350 9.32 -3.66 7.78
CA ILE A 350 9.73 -4.93 8.37
C ILE A 350 9.24 -6.08 7.49
N THR A 351 10.08 -7.10 7.31
CA THR A 351 9.76 -8.30 6.54
C THR A 351 10.11 -9.57 7.31
N ALA A 352 9.50 -10.68 6.92
CA ALA A 352 9.85 -12.01 7.45
C ALA A 352 11.24 -12.53 6.96
N TRP A 353 11.91 -11.82 6.06
CA TRP A 353 13.29 -12.10 5.65
C TRP A 353 14.32 -11.71 6.72
N LEU A 354 14.00 -10.75 7.58
CA LEU A 354 14.94 -10.27 8.60
C LEU A 354 15.15 -11.34 9.67
N SER A 355 16.40 -11.55 10.04
CA SER A 355 16.79 -12.31 11.23
C SER A 355 16.89 -11.37 12.45
N LYS A 356 16.99 -11.93 13.65
CA LYS A 356 17.26 -11.18 14.88
C LYS A 356 18.50 -10.30 14.76
N ASN A 357 19.61 -10.85 14.25
CA ASN A 357 20.85 -10.11 14.03
C ASN A 357 20.70 -8.93 13.06
N HIS A 358 19.83 -9.06 12.02
CA HIS A 358 19.55 -7.92 11.13
C HIS A 358 18.83 -6.80 11.87
N ILE A 359 17.93 -7.13 12.79
CA ILE A 359 17.18 -6.15 13.59
C ILE A 359 18.12 -5.47 14.59
N GLU A 360 18.92 -6.25 15.33
CA GLU A 360 19.93 -5.74 16.28
C GLU A 360 20.89 -4.79 15.57
N ARG A 361 21.49 -5.22 14.45
CA ARG A 361 22.38 -4.37 13.66
C ARG A 361 21.69 -3.09 13.16
N THR A 362 20.41 -3.17 12.81
CA THR A 362 19.63 -1.99 12.40
C THR A 362 19.42 -1.03 13.56
N LEU A 363 19.10 -1.55 14.75
CA LEU A 363 18.94 -0.74 15.96
C LEU A 363 20.24 -0.03 16.36
N ASP A 364 21.39 -0.71 16.31
CA ASP A 364 22.70 -0.10 16.57
C ASP A 364 22.98 1.09 15.65
N VAL A 365 22.70 0.94 14.36
CA VAL A 365 22.89 2.03 13.38
C VAL A 365 21.90 3.17 13.60
N LEU A 366 20.65 2.84 13.94
CA LEU A 366 19.63 3.85 14.22
C LEU A 366 19.90 4.59 15.52
N GLU A 367 20.45 3.94 16.56
CA GLU A 367 20.90 4.62 17.78
C GLU A 367 21.94 5.70 17.47
N GLN A 368 23.00 5.31 16.74
CA GLN A 368 24.05 6.25 16.33
C GLN A 368 23.51 7.40 15.49
N ALA A 369 22.59 7.08 14.55
CA ALA A 369 21.93 8.09 13.72
C ALA A 369 21.04 9.02 14.55
N GLY A 370 20.23 8.48 15.46
CA GLY A 370 19.33 9.26 16.32
C GLY A 370 20.09 10.29 17.16
N ARG A 371 21.19 9.86 17.83
CA ARG A 371 22.08 10.73 18.59
C ARG A 371 22.75 11.79 17.71
N LYS A 372 23.33 11.37 16.57
CA LYS A 372 24.02 12.27 15.63
C LYS A 372 23.12 13.37 15.08
N PHE A 373 21.89 13.03 14.74
CA PHE A 373 20.93 13.94 14.15
C PHE A 373 19.96 14.54 15.16
N ARG A 374 20.14 14.29 16.46
CA ARG A 374 19.29 14.82 17.56
C ARG A 374 17.81 14.55 17.25
N ILE A 375 17.46 13.28 17.13
CA ILE A 375 16.07 12.84 16.92
C ILE A 375 15.41 12.57 18.29
N PHE A 376 16.20 12.16 19.24
CA PHE A 376 15.87 11.99 20.67
C PHE A 376 17.01 12.49 21.55
#